data_e4ed49f3f73a3eeb2121ae0e0c27093e
#
_entry.id   e4ed49f3f73a3eeb2121ae0e0c27093e
#
_cell.length_a   1.000
_cell.length_b   1.000
_cell.length_c   1.000
_cell.angle_alpha   90.00
_cell.angle_beta   90.00
_cell.angle_gamma   90.00
#
_symmetry.space_group_name_H-M   'P 1'
#
loop_
_entity.id
_entity.type
_entity.pdbx_description
1 polymer ?
#
loop_
_entity_poly.entity_id
_entity_poly.type
_entity_poly.pdbx_seq_one_letter_code
_entity_poly.pdbx_strand_id
1 'polypeptide(L)'
;MNKYPIATILGGGGFIAKYCVRNLTKKNYRCIIPTRNAFQKGYLKTQAPPGAIELIKWNSNDFSNIKEAINNSDIVINLIGILYETRKQKFSKIHVDLPDMISKMCADSNVEKFIQVSAIGANANSKSIYQQTKFQGEVKALNNFKNTVIIRPSVVCGTEDNFTNLFSKL
;
A
#
# COMPACT_ATOMS: atom_id res chain seq x y z
N MET A 1 25.40 4.65 -15.08
CA MET A 1 24.97 3.62 -14.11
C MET A 1 23.49 3.40 -14.28
N ASN A 2 23.05 2.21 -14.70
CA ASN A 2 21.61 1.91 -14.70
C ASN A 2 21.11 1.90 -13.26
N LYS A 3 20.40 2.95 -12.88
CA LYS A 3 19.78 3.05 -11.57
C LYS A 3 18.57 2.11 -11.56
N TYR A 4 18.56 1.11 -10.69
CA TYR A 4 17.37 0.27 -10.49
C TYR A 4 16.19 1.14 -10.08
N PRO A 5 15.01 1.00 -10.71
CA PRO A 5 13.83 1.76 -10.30
C PRO A 5 13.41 1.39 -8.88
N ILE A 6 12.89 2.37 -8.16
CA ILE A 6 12.52 2.24 -6.75
C ILE A 6 11.00 2.24 -6.62
N ALA A 7 10.47 1.27 -5.87
CA ALA A 7 9.07 1.19 -5.52
C ALA A 7 8.89 1.26 -4.00
N THR A 8 8.18 2.27 -3.51
CA THR A 8 7.75 2.31 -2.10
C THR A 8 6.39 1.63 -1.95
N ILE A 9 6.31 0.62 -1.06
CA ILE A 9 5.12 -0.22 -0.88
C ILE A 9 4.61 -0.08 0.56
N LEU A 10 3.58 0.74 0.73
CA LEU A 10 2.88 0.90 2.01
C LEU A 10 1.95 -0.30 2.24
N GLY A 11 2.01 -0.87 3.43
CA GLY A 11 1.33 -2.13 3.72
C GLY A 11 2.10 -3.36 3.21
N GLY A 12 3.39 -3.22 2.90
CA GLY A 12 4.25 -4.23 2.29
C GLY A 12 4.41 -5.55 3.05
N GLY A 13 3.99 -5.62 4.31
CA GLY A 13 3.98 -6.86 5.10
C GLY A 13 2.67 -7.65 5.05
N GLY A 14 1.68 -7.23 4.24
CA GLY A 14 0.40 -7.91 4.07
C GLY A 14 0.43 -9.06 3.04
N PHE A 15 -0.67 -9.78 2.91
CA PHE A 15 -0.83 -10.90 1.97
C PHE A 15 -0.53 -10.48 0.52
N ILE A 16 -1.27 -9.51 -0.03
CA ILE A 16 -1.08 -9.04 -1.42
C ILE A 16 0.33 -8.49 -1.62
N ALA A 17 0.85 -7.80 -0.62
CA ALA A 17 2.14 -7.13 -0.70
C ALA A 17 3.31 -8.08 -0.94
N LYS A 18 3.30 -9.28 -0.37
CA LYS A 18 4.34 -10.31 -0.60
C LYS A 18 4.48 -10.63 -2.09
N TYR A 19 3.35 -10.80 -2.77
CA TYR A 19 3.33 -11.08 -4.22
C TYR A 19 3.77 -9.86 -5.03
N CYS A 20 3.35 -8.65 -4.65
CA CYS A 20 3.81 -7.41 -5.27
C CYS A 20 5.32 -7.26 -5.15
N VAL A 21 5.88 -7.37 -3.95
CA VAL A 21 7.32 -7.28 -3.68
C VAL A 21 8.09 -8.30 -4.52
N ARG A 22 7.67 -9.58 -4.47
CA ARG A 22 8.32 -10.66 -5.23
C ARG A 22 8.32 -10.40 -6.74
N ASN A 23 7.22 -9.89 -7.29
CA ASN A 23 7.14 -9.61 -8.73
C ASN A 23 7.92 -8.36 -9.13
N LEU A 24 7.93 -7.32 -8.31
CA LEU A 24 8.69 -6.11 -8.56
C LEU A 24 10.21 -6.37 -8.50
N THR A 25 10.67 -7.11 -7.50
CA THR A 25 12.09 -7.46 -7.40
C THR A 25 12.57 -8.34 -8.56
N LYS A 26 11.73 -9.26 -9.08
CA LYS A 26 12.01 -10.00 -10.32
C LYS A 26 12.14 -9.10 -11.55
N LYS A 27 11.52 -7.92 -11.53
CA LYS A 27 11.63 -6.89 -12.55
C LYS A 27 12.72 -5.86 -12.25
N ASN A 28 13.65 -6.20 -11.37
CA ASN A 28 14.76 -5.36 -10.95
C ASN A 28 14.37 -4.05 -10.24
N TYR A 29 13.19 -3.99 -9.61
CA TYR A 29 12.87 -2.89 -8.71
C TYR A 29 13.55 -3.11 -7.35
N ARG A 30 14.08 -2.02 -6.79
CA ARG A 30 14.39 -1.95 -5.36
C ARG A 30 13.10 -1.57 -4.63
N CYS A 31 12.70 -2.35 -3.63
CA CYS A 31 11.48 -2.13 -2.88
C CYS A 31 11.79 -1.52 -1.51
N ILE A 32 11.23 -0.36 -1.22
CA ILE A 32 11.23 0.26 0.13
C ILE A 32 9.89 -0.06 0.78
N ILE A 33 9.94 -0.67 1.97
CA ILE A 33 8.74 -1.14 2.68
C ILE A 33 8.65 -0.46 4.04
N PRO A 34 7.87 0.61 4.16
CA PRO A 34 7.56 1.20 5.45
C PRO A 34 6.75 0.22 6.31
N THR A 35 7.21 -0.06 7.52
CA THR A 35 6.56 -1.01 8.41
C THR A 35 6.70 -0.61 9.88
N ARG A 36 5.67 -0.89 10.69
CA ARG A 36 5.68 -0.64 12.14
C ARG A 36 6.69 -1.51 12.89
N ASN A 37 6.97 -2.70 12.39
CA ASN A 37 7.90 -3.65 12.99
C ASN A 37 8.81 -4.28 11.93
N ALA A 38 9.93 -3.60 11.65
CA ALA A 38 10.90 -4.03 10.65
C ALA A 38 11.54 -5.39 11.01
N PHE A 39 11.75 -5.66 12.31
CA PHE A 39 12.33 -6.91 12.76
C PHE A 39 11.44 -8.11 12.40
N GLN A 40 10.17 -8.07 12.77
CA GLN A 40 9.22 -9.17 12.47
C GLN A 40 8.98 -9.35 10.97
N LYS A 41 9.25 -8.32 10.14
CA LYS A 41 9.10 -8.38 8.68
C LYS A 41 10.39 -8.72 7.95
N GLY A 42 11.48 -9.02 8.69
CA GLY A 42 12.79 -9.38 8.12
C GLY A 42 12.75 -10.52 7.11
N TYR A 43 11.79 -11.46 7.25
CA TYR A 43 11.58 -12.55 6.29
C TYR A 43 11.28 -12.07 4.85
N LEU A 44 10.81 -10.85 4.67
CA LEU A 44 10.60 -10.31 3.32
C LEU A 44 11.91 -10.21 2.55
N LYS A 45 13.02 -9.94 3.22
CA LYS A 45 14.34 -9.82 2.58
C LYS A 45 14.82 -11.15 1.96
N THR A 46 14.32 -12.30 2.45
CA THR A 46 14.69 -13.60 1.89
C THR A 46 13.97 -13.93 0.57
N GLN A 47 13.01 -13.09 0.15
CA GLN A 47 12.23 -13.30 -1.07
C GLN A 47 12.87 -12.67 -2.32
N ALA A 48 14.01 -11.98 -2.17
CA ALA A 48 14.67 -11.25 -3.25
C ALA A 48 16.20 -11.26 -3.05
N PRO A 49 16.97 -10.90 -4.09
CA PRO A 49 18.41 -10.75 -3.98
C PRO A 49 18.80 -9.76 -2.87
N PRO A 50 19.99 -9.91 -2.26
CA PRO A 50 20.48 -8.98 -1.25
C PRO A 50 20.44 -7.53 -1.74
N GLY A 51 19.96 -6.62 -0.88
CA GLY A 51 19.84 -5.19 -1.22
C GLY A 51 18.59 -4.79 -2.02
N ALA A 52 17.84 -5.74 -2.58
CA ALA A 52 16.62 -5.44 -3.33
C ALA A 52 15.44 -4.99 -2.45
N ILE A 53 15.46 -5.31 -1.15
CA ILE A 53 14.40 -4.94 -0.21
C ILE A 53 14.97 -4.18 0.98
N GLU A 54 14.45 -2.99 1.21
CA GLU A 54 14.72 -2.17 2.36
C GLU A 54 13.48 -2.07 3.24
N LEU A 55 13.63 -2.36 4.54
CA LEU A 55 12.57 -2.18 5.52
C LEU A 55 12.88 -0.93 6.34
N ILE A 56 11.98 0.05 6.30
CA ILE A 56 12.10 1.25 7.10
C ILE A 56 11.07 1.25 8.23
N LYS A 57 11.48 1.71 9.42
CA LYS A 57 10.55 1.83 10.54
C LYS A 57 9.59 2.99 10.25
N TRP A 58 8.30 2.71 10.30
CA TRP A 58 7.26 3.71 10.16
C TRP A 58 6.27 3.64 11.31
N ASN A 59 5.95 4.81 11.85
CA ASN A 59 4.87 5.00 12.80
C ASN A 59 3.79 5.86 12.13
N SER A 60 2.52 5.49 12.30
CA SER A 60 1.38 6.22 11.72
C SER A 60 1.24 7.68 12.19
N ASN A 61 2.00 8.09 13.19
CA ASN A 61 2.02 9.46 13.71
C ASN A 61 3.23 10.28 13.23
N ASP A 62 4.18 9.64 12.54
CA ASP A 62 5.38 10.29 12.00
C ASP A 62 5.53 9.92 10.52
N PHE A 63 5.33 10.89 9.66
CA PHE A 63 5.37 10.72 8.21
C PHE A 63 6.69 11.16 7.58
N SER A 64 7.67 11.61 8.35
CA SER A 64 8.96 12.06 7.84
C SER A 64 9.67 10.98 7.04
N ASN A 65 9.78 9.77 7.61
CA ASN A 65 10.43 8.63 6.96
C ASN A 65 9.70 8.17 5.69
N ILE A 66 8.36 8.29 5.66
CA ILE A 66 7.59 7.98 4.46
C ILE A 66 7.81 9.02 3.39
N LYS A 67 7.86 10.30 3.74
CA LYS A 67 8.10 11.38 2.79
C LYS A 67 9.44 11.20 2.10
N GLU A 68 10.48 10.87 2.84
CA GLU A 68 11.80 10.57 2.28
C GLU A 68 11.78 9.36 1.35
N ALA A 69 11.11 8.27 1.75
CA ALA A 69 10.96 7.09 0.91
C ALA A 69 10.20 7.39 -0.38
N ILE A 70 9.12 8.17 -0.32
CA ILE A 70 8.33 8.58 -1.49
C ILE A 70 9.15 9.47 -2.41
N ASN A 71 9.88 10.46 -1.89
CA ASN A 71 10.69 11.37 -2.68
C ASN A 71 11.77 10.66 -3.51
N ASN A 72 12.23 9.51 -3.05
CA ASN A 72 13.26 8.71 -3.73
C ASN A 72 12.65 7.60 -4.62
N SER A 73 11.34 7.55 -4.80
CA SER A 73 10.65 6.47 -5.51
C SER A 73 10.19 6.88 -6.89
N ASP A 74 10.27 5.93 -7.84
CA ASP A 74 9.65 6.05 -9.15
C ASP A 74 8.16 5.66 -9.07
N ILE A 75 7.82 4.65 -8.25
CA ILE A 75 6.45 4.16 -8.08
C ILE A 75 6.12 4.06 -6.59
N VAL A 76 4.91 4.51 -6.22
CA VAL A 76 4.36 4.35 -4.86
C VAL A 76 3.11 3.49 -4.93
N ILE A 77 3.02 2.47 -4.06
CA ILE A 77 1.89 1.55 -3.99
C ILE A 77 1.31 1.56 -2.58
N ASN A 78 0.04 1.91 -2.45
CA ASN A 78 -0.67 1.85 -1.18
C ASN A 78 -1.59 0.61 -1.14
N LEU A 79 -1.20 -0.36 -0.31
CA LEU A 79 -1.93 -1.59 -0.04
C LEU A 79 -2.59 -1.58 1.34
N ILE A 80 -2.50 -0.44 2.07
CA ILE A 80 -3.05 -0.35 3.42
C ILE A 80 -4.57 -0.26 3.35
N GLY A 81 -5.23 -1.12 4.10
CA GLY A 81 -6.67 -1.12 4.27
C GLY A 81 -7.06 -1.91 5.52
N ILE A 82 -8.26 -1.66 6.03
CA ILE A 82 -8.87 -2.40 7.13
C ILE A 82 -10.27 -2.85 6.71
N LEU A 83 -10.72 -4.01 7.19
CA LEU A 83 -12.06 -4.53 6.90
C LEU A 83 -13.09 -4.15 7.98
N TYR A 84 -12.64 -3.79 9.16
CA TYR A 84 -13.46 -3.35 10.29
C TYR A 84 -12.73 -2.30 11.11
N GLU A 85 -13.50 -1.47 11.79
CA GLU A 85 -12.95 -0.45 12.66
C GLU A 85 -12.57 -1.00 14.04
N THR A 86 -11.56 -0.40 14.65
CA THR A 86 -11.17 -0.62 16.03
C THR A 86 -11.11 0.72 16.78
N ARG A 87 -10.84 0.69 18.10
CA ARG A 87 -10.60 1.93 18.85
C ARG A 87 -9.47 2.76 18.27
N LYS A 88 -8.43 2.11 17.71
CA LYS A 88 -7.21 2.77 17.20
C LYS A 88 -7.22 3.02 15.69
N GLN A 89 -8.08 2.33 14.92
CA GLN A 89 -8.10 2.40 13.47
C GLN A 89 -9.51 2.67 12.98
N LYS A 90 -9.68 3.78 12.28
CA LYS A 90 -10.94 4.23 11.69
C LYS A 90 -10.88 4.18 10.18
N PHE A 91 -12.00 3.88 9.53
CA PHE A 91 -12.09 3.87 8.07
C PHE A 91 -11.71 5.23 7.49
N SER A 92 -12.18 6.34 8.06
CA SER A 92 -11.83 7.68 7.59
C SER A 92 -10.32 7.90 7.58
N LYS A 93 -9.62 7.52 8.65
CA LYS A 93 -8.16 7.68 8.75
C LYS A 93 -7.39 6.84 7.74
N ILE A 94 -7.79 5.58 7.57
CA ILE A 94 -7.03 4.63 6.76
C ILE A 94 -7.44 4.69 5.28
N HIS A 95 -8.74 4.87 4.99
CA HIS A 95 -9.24 4.81 3.62
C HIS A 95 -9.33 6.17 2.94
N VAL A 96 -9.35 7.28 3.71
CA VAL A 96 -9.49 8.64 3.18
C VAL A 96 -8.25 9.49 3.44
N ASP A 97 -7.91 9.72 4.74
CA ASP A 97 -6.83 10.65 5.09
C ASP A 97 -5.46 10.13 4.61
N LEU A 98 -5.21 8.83 4.73
CA LEU A 98 -3.92 8.24 4.32
C LEU A 98 -3.70 8.32 2.80
N PRO A 99 -4.62 7.90 1.91
CA PRO A 99 -4.49 8.13 0.47
C PRO A 99 -4.37 9.60 0.08
N ASP A 100 -5.14 10.50 0.72
CA ASP A 100 -5.06 11.95 0.50
C ASP A 100 -3.63 12.47 0.74
N MET A 101 -3.04 12.06 1.86
CA MET A 101 -1.70 12.49 2.24
C MET A 101 -0.62 11.88 1.33
N ILE A 102 -0.68 10.58 1.04
CA ILE A 102 0.30 9.92 0.17
C ILE A 102 0.28 10.53 -1.22
N SER A 103 -0.92 10.75 -1.80
CA SER A 103 -1.04 11.31 -3.14
C SER A 103 -0.53 12.75 -3.23
N LYS A 104 -0.69 13.57 -2.16
CA LYS A 104 -0.06 14.89 -2.07
C LYS A 104 1.46 14.79 -2.05
N MET A 105 2.01 13.87 -1.25
CA MET A 105 3.47 13.64 -1.23
C MET A 105 3.99 13.19 -2.60
N CYS A 106 3.23 12.37 -3.34
CA CYS A 106 3.59 11.97 -4.70
C CYS A 106 3.56 13.16 -5.67
N ALA A 107 2.59 14.07 -5.53
CA ALA A 107 2.49 15.28 -6.35
C ALA A 107 3.66 16.25 -6.11
N ASP A 108 4.15 16.31 -4.87
CA ASP A 108 5.28 17.17 -4.46
C ASP A 108 6.65 16.51 -4.75
N SER A 109 6.68 15.34 -5.39
CA SER A 109 7.88 14.53 -5.62
C SER A 109 8.02 14.15 -7.09
N ASN A 110 9.13 13.50 -7.46
CA ASN A 110 9.38 12.99 -8.81
C ASN A 110 8.78 11.60 -9.04
N VAL A 111 7.72 11.24 -8.32
CA VAL A 111 7.03 9.96 -8.47
C VAL A 111 6.34 9.90 -9.85
N GLU A 112 6.62 8.85 -10.61
CA GLU A 112 6.00 8.67 -11.92
C GLU A 112 4.55 8.15 -11.81
N LYS A 113 4.28 7.30 -10.80
CA LYS A 113 2.97 6.65 -10.65
C LYS A 113 2.63 6.34 -9.20
N PHE A 114 1.39 6.66 -8.82
CA PHE A 114 0.79 6.23 -7.56
C PHE A 114 -0.27 5.16 -7.81
N ILE A 115 -0.16 4.01 -7.17
CA ILE A 115 -1.13 2.91 -7.26
C ILE A 115 -1.87 2.81 -5.94
N GLN A 116 -3.16 3.14 -5.96
CA GLN A 116 -4.06 3.03 -4.81
C GLN A 116 -4.91 1.78 -4.92
N VAL A 117 -4.76 0.87 -3.98
CA VAL A 117 -5.62 -0.32 -3.90
C VAL A 117 -6.88 0.00 -3.11
N SER A 118 -7.99 -0.05 -3.81
CA SER A 118 -9.34 0.15 -3.30
C SER A 118 -10.06 -1.20 -3.13
N ALA A 119 -11.34 -1.27 -3.45
CA ALA A 119 -12.13 -2.48 -3.41
C ALA A 119 -13.26 -2.43 -4.45
N ILE A 120 -13.68 -3.58 -4.95
CA ILE A 120 -14.91 -3.69 -5.74
C ILE A 120 -16.10 -3.16 -4.93
N GLY A 121 -17.02 -2.46 -5.58
CA GLY A 121 -18.17 -1.85 -4.93
C GLY A 121 -17.89 -0.52 -4.21
N ALA A 122 -16.66 0.03 -4.26
CA ALA A 122 -16.39 1.38 -3.79
C ALA A 122 -17.29 2.38 -4.53
N ASN A 123 -18.20 3.06 -3.79
CA ASN A 123 -19.22 3.94 -4.33
C ASN A 123 -19.67 4.96 -3.27
N ALA A 124 -19.89 6.21 -3.69
CA ALA A 124 -20.37 7.29 -2.80
C ALA A 124 -21.74 6.98 -2.18
N ASN A 125 -22.63 6.34 -2.93
CA ASN A 125 -24.02 6.08 -2.54
C ASN A 125 -24.22 4.68 -1.91
N SER A 126 -23.14 3.97 -1.59
CA SER A 126 -23.24 2.67 -0.93
C SER A 126 -23.84 2.80 0.47
N LYS A 127 -24.58 1.78 0.92
CA LYS A 127 -25.01 1.66 2.32
C LYS A 127 -23.85 1.29 3.27
N SER A 128 -22.73 0.81 2.74
CA SER A 128 -21.57 0.39 3.50
C SER A 128 -20.60 1.54 3.70
N ILE A 129 -20.32 1.91 4.95
CA ILE A 129 -19.31 2.93 5.30
C ILE A 129 -17.93 2.54 4.76
N TYR A 130 -17.59 1.26 4.75
CA TYR A 130 -16.37 0.75 4.14
C TYR A 130 -16.28 1.16 2.66
N GLN A 131 -17.32 0.88 1.87
CA GLN A 131 -17.33 1.20 0.43
C GLN A 131 -17.34 2.70 0.16
N GLN A 132 -18.07 3.48 0.96
CA GLN A 132 -18.07 4.94 0.87
C GLN A 132 -16.69 5.52 1.14
N THR A 133 -16.02 5.09 2.22
CA THR A 133 -14.69 5.60 2.57
C THR A 133 -13.60 5.16 1.59
N LYS A 134 -13.69 3.95 1.02
CA LYS A 134 -12.82 3.53 -0.08
C LYS A 134 -12.97 4.45 -1.29
N PHE A 135 -14.19 4.75 -1.70
CA PHE A 135 -14.48 5.67 -2.80
C PHE A 135 -13.95 7.09 -2.53
N GLN A 136 -14.18 7.61 -1.32
CA GLN A 136 -13.66 8.93 -0.93
C GLN A 136 -12.13 9.01 -1.05
N GLY A 137 -11.42 7.96 -0.63
CA GLY A 137 -9.98 7.86 -0.78
C GLY A 137 -9.51 7.83 -2.24
N GLU A 138 -10.26 7.16 -3.12
CA GLU A 138 -9.97 7.19 -4.56
C GLU A 138 -10.09 8.61 -5.14
N VAL A 139 -11.19 9.30 -4.81
CA VAL A 139 -11.42 10.68 -5.27
C VAL A 139 -10.30 11.61 -4.80
N LYS A 140 -9.89 11.50 -3.52
CA LYS A 140 -8.79 12.28 -2.98
C LYS A 140 -7.48 12.01 -3.73
N ALA A 141 -7.15 10.74 -3.94
CA ALA A 141 -5.93 10.35 -4.61
C ALA A 141 -5.87 10.87 -6.07
N LEU A 142 -6.96 10.72 -6.81
CA LEU A 142 -7.07 11.18 -8.20
C LEU A 142 -7.01 12.70 -8.32
N ASN A 143 -7.62 13.42 -7.39
CA ASN A 143 -7.61 14.88 -7.40
C ASN A 143 -6.23 15.47 -7.09
N ASN A 144 -5.45 14.82 -6.22
CA ASN A 144 -4.15 15.32 -5.81
C ASN A 144 -3.04 14.97 -6.81
N PHE A 145 -3.10 13.80 -7.46
CA PHE A 145 -2.03 13.33 -8.32
C PHE A 145 -2.57 12.69 -9.60
N LYS A 146 -2.30 13.32 -10.76
CA LYS A 146 -2.86 12.91 -12.06
C LYS A 146 -2.47 11.49 -12.49
N ASN A 147 -1.25 11.06 -12.14
CA ASN A 147 -0.74 9.73 -12.47
C ASN A 147 -1.14 8.67 -11.45
N THR A 148 -2.31 8.84 -10.81
CA THR A 148 -2.88 7.84 -9.90
C THR A 148 -3.61 6.76 -10.68
N VAL A 149 -3.32 5.50 -10.32
CA VAL A 149 -4.04 4.31 -10.81
C VAL A 149 -4.84 3.71 -9.66
N ILE A 150 -6.14 3.56 -9.83
CA ILE A 150 -7.01 2.89 -8.86
C ILE A 150 -7.18 1.43 -9.26
N ILE A 151 -6.88 0.53 -8.33
CA ILE A 151 -7.13 -0.90 -8.49
C ILE A 151 -8.26 -1.30 -7.53
N ARG A 152 -9.35 -1.82 -8.08
CA ARG A 152 -10.52 -2.32 -7.31
C ARG A 152 -10.58 -3.84 -7.37
N PRO A 153 -9.82 -4.56 -6.53
CA PRO A 153 -9.89 -6.01 -6.51
C PRO A 153 -11.23 -6.47 -5.94
N SER A 154 -11.63 -7.62 -6.38
CA SER A 154 -12.67 -8.47 -5.75
C SER A 154 -12.03 -9.21 -4.56
N VAL A 155 -12.58 -10.32 -4.13
CA VAL A 155 -11.95 -11.20 -3.14
C VAL A 155 -10.65 -11.75 -3.73
N VAL A 156 -9.54 -11.45 -3.07
CA VAL A 156 -8.21 -11.93 -3.50
C VAL A 156 -7.93 -13.22 -2.75
N CYS A 157 -7.86 -14.32 -3.49
CA CYS A 157 -7.57 -15.65 -2.97
C CYS A 157 -6.13 -16.06 -3.20
N GLY A 158 -5.58 -16.87 -2.31
CA GLY A 158 -4.24 -17.43 -2.41
C GLY A 158 -3.90 -18.26 -1.18
N THR A 159 -2.78 -18.98 -1.20
CA THR A 159 -2.40 -19.92 -0.13
C THR A 159 -2.31 -19.29 1.26
N GLU A 160 -2.09 -17.99 1.34
CA GLU A 160 -1.90 -17.25 2.60
C GLU A 160 -3.02 -16.22 2.85
N ASP A 161 -4.15 -16.29 2.10
CA ASP A 161 -5.26 -15.36 2.32
C ASP A 161 -6.02 -15.69 3.61
N ASN A 162 -6.67 -14.66 4.18
CA ASN A 162 -7.44 -14.82 5.40
C ASN A 162 -8.90 -15.26 5.13
N PHE A 163 -9.37 -15.16 3.88
CA PHE A 163 -10.77 -15.42 3.55
C PHE A 163 -11.03 -16.91 3.30
N THR A 164 -10.34 -17.50 2.32
CA THR A 164 -10.53 -18.92 2.00
C THR A 164 -10.01 -19.83 3.12
N ASN A 165 -8.90 -19.44 3.77
CA ASN A 165 -8.37 -20.18 4.92
C ASN A 165 -9.25 -20.11 6.17
N LEU A 166 -10.15 -19.14 6.29
CA LEU A 166 -11.15 -19.13 7.35
C LEU A 166 -12.19 -20.25 7.14
N PHE A 167 -12.67 -20.42 5.90
CA PHE A 167 -13.65 -21.49 5.57
C PHE A 167 -13.04 -22.89 5.61
N SER A 168 -11.75 -23.04 5.33
CA SER A 168 -11.08 -24.35 5.41
C SER A 168 -10.89 -24.86 6.84
N LYS A 169 -11.15 -24.03 7.85
CA LYS A 169 -11.06 -24.37 9.28
C LYS A 169 -12.43 -24.66 9.91
N LEU A 170 -13.52 -24.51 9.14
CA LEU A 170 -14.88 -24.85 9.53
C LEU A 170 -15.22 -26.27 9.09
#